data_9036d5ae31a08e84e1156eb7388d3d1a
#
_entry.id   9036d5ae31a08e84e1156eb7388d3d1a
#
_cell.length_a   1.000
_cell.length_b   1.000
_cell.length_c   1.000
_cell.angle_alpha   90.00
_cell.angle_beta   90.00
_cell.angle_gamma   90.00
#
_symmetry.space_group_name_H-M   'P 1'
#
loop_
_entity.id
_entity.type
_entity.pdbx_description
1 polymer ?
#
loop_
_entity_poly.entity_id
_entity_poly.type
_entity_poly.pdbx_seq_one_letter_code
_entity_poly.pdbx_strand_id
1 'polypeptide(L)'
;MTDIFPVLEKRPVGRPTLYDPSYCDVVRELGRKGKSVEQICYQLDVSLRTIYLWRDAHEEFLHALDDAKTYEQAWWEEQAAAYMVENKDSDRLNASLWSRSMAARFPKKYRESTKQEITGADGAPLLTGIQVTFVKPNE
;
A
#
# COMPACT_ATOMS: atom_id res chain seq x y z
N MET A 1 6.45 -10.55 -26.57
CA MET A 1 6.92 -9.90 -25.34
C MET A 1 7.78 -10.88 -24.58
N THR A 2 9.03 -10.59 -24.44
CA THR A 2 9.94 -11.39 -23.65
C THR A 2 9.68 -11.09 -22.19
N ASP A 3 9.28 -12.10 -21.40
CA ASP A 3 9.21 -11.98 -19.97
C ASP A 3 10.59 -11.66 -19.41
N ILE A 4 10.73 -10.47 -18.82
CA ILE A 4 11.99 -9.99 -18.24
C ILE A 4 12.31 -10.70 -16.91
N PHE A 5 11.38 -11.51 -16.40
CA PHE A 5 11.54 -12.25 -15.16
C PHE A 5 11.93 -13.70 -15.41
N PRO A 6 12.92 -14.22 -14.67
CA PRO A 6 13.10 -15.66 -14.64
C PRO A 6 11.79 -16.31 -14.23
N VAL A 7 11.31 -17.26 -15.01
CA VAL A 7 10.17 -18.09 -14.63
C VAL A 7 10.62 -18.86 -13.38
N LEU A 8 10.13 -18.44 -12.22
CA LEU A 8 10.30 -19.20 -11.01
C LEU A 8 9.53 -20.50 -11.19
N GLU A 9 10.24 -21.61 -11.28
CA GLU A 9 9.62 -22.93 -11.36
C GLU A 9 8.61 -23.09 -10.23
N LYS A 10 7.38 -23.49 -10.59
CA LYS A 10 6.34 -23.76 -9.61
C LYS A 10 6.84 -24.88 -8.69
N ARG A 11 7.11 -24.53 -7.45
CA ARG A 11 7.47 -25.49 -6.42
C ARG A 11 6.26 -26.35 -6.04
N PRO A 12 6.44 -27.64 -5.75
CA PRO A 12 5.34 -28.51 -5.40
C PRO A 12 4.59 -28.01 -4.17
N VAL A 13 3.27 -28.10 -4.24
CA VAL A 13 2.32 -27.71 -3.19
C VAL A 13 2.60 -28.54 -1.92
N GLY A 14 2.81 -27.89 -0.78
CA GLY A 14 2.81 -28.59 0.53
C GLY A 14 3.91 -28.21 1.51
N ARG A 15 4.90 -27.38 1.14
CA ARG A 15 5.93 -26.94 2.08
C ARG A 15 6.07 -25.43 2.07
N PRO A 16 6.24 -24.76 3.24
CA PRO A 16 6.51 -23.33 3.31
C PRO A 16 7.69 -22.99 2.38
N THR A 17 7.51 -22.02 1.51
CA THR A 17 8.56 -21.54 0.63
C THR A 17 9.70 -21.02 1.49
N LEU A 18 10.87 -21.62 1.34
CA LEU A 18 12.07 -21.16 2.04
C LEU A 18 12.46 -19.78 1.54
N TYR A 19 12.85 -18.92 2.46
CA TYR A 19 13.43 -17.62 2.15
C TYR A 19 14.71 -17.79 1.32
N ASP A 20 14.86 -16.94 0.31
CA ASP A 20 16.06 -16.85 -0.50
C ASP A 20 16.49 -15.36 -0.56
N PRO A 21 17.77 -15.03 -0.25
CA PRO A 21 18.26 -13.65 -0.33
C PRO A 21 18.10 -13.00 -1.70
N SER A 22 18.04 -13.77 -2.79
CA SER A 22 17.80 -13.26 -4.15
C SER A 22 16.42 -12.62 -4.31
N TYR A 23 15.47 -12.92 -3.44
CA TYR A 23 14.16 -12.28 -3.42
C TYR A 23 14.23 -10.77 -3.14
N CYS A 24 15.27 -10.31 -2.46
CA CYS A 24 15.48 -8.88 -2.22
C CYS A 24 15.58 -8.09 -3.53
N ASP A 25 16.35 -8.58 -4.48
CA ASP A 25 16.51 -7.95 -5.79
C ASP A 25 15.22 -8.02 -6.61
N VAL A 26 14.54 -9.17 -6.59
CA VAL A 26 13.25 -9.36 -7.26
C VAL A 26 12.21 -8.38 -6.74
N VAL A 27 12.11 -8.23 -5.42
CA VAL A 27 11.18 -7.31 -4.77
C VAL A 27 11.46 -5.85 -5.17
N ARG A 28 12.72 -5.43 -5.17
CA ARG A 28 13.10 -4.08 -5.62
C ARG A 28 12.74 -3.83 -7.09
N GLU A 29 13.03 -4.79 -7.97
CA GLU A 29 12.68 -4.67 -9.39
C GLU A 29 11.16 -4.58 -9.62
N LEU A 30 10.38 -5.35 -8.89
CA LEU A 30 8.92 -5.26 -8.95
C LEU A 30 8.42 -3.90 -8.44
N GLY A 31 9.02 -3.36 -7.39
CA GLY A 31 8.74 -2.01 -6.91
C GLY A 31 9.00 -0.94 -7.97
N ARG A 32 10.11 -1.03 -8.71
CA ARG A 32 10.44 -0.13 -9.82
C ARG A 32 9.42 -0.16 -10.96
N LYS A 33 8.62 -1.21 -11.04
CA LYS A 33 7.52 -1.36 -12.01
C LYS A 33 6.16 -0.96 -11.43
N GLY A 34 6.12 -0.37 -10.26
CA GLY A 34 4.91 0.07 -9.61
C GLY A 34 4.06 -1.04 -9.03
N LYS A 35 4.64 -2.21 -8.76
CA LYS A 35 3.91 -3.35 -8.20
C LYS A 35 3.66 -3.19 -6.71
N SER A 36 2.45 -3.52 -6.29
CA SER A 36 2.07 -3.56 -4.87
C SER A 36 2.61 -4.82 -4.17
N VAL A 37 2.55 -4.83 -2.84
CA VAL A 37 2.95 -6.02 -2.06
C VAL A 37 2.14 -7.25 -2.46
N GLU A 38 0.85 -7.10 -2.73
CA GLU A 38 -0.02 -8.17 -3.20
C GLU A 38 0.41 -8.72 -4.56
N GLN A 39 0.82 -7.84 -5.47
CA GLN A 39 1.35 -8.24 -6.77
C GLN A 39 2.72 -8.92 -6.64
N ILE A 40 3.54 -8.50 -5.68
CA ILE A 40 4.80 -9.17 -5.34
C ILE A 40 4.53 -10.58 -4.80
N CYS A 41 3.55 -10.74 -3.90
CA CYS A 41 3.12 -12.05 -3.42
C CYS A 41 2.70 -12.97 -4.57
N TYR A 42 1.90 -12.44 -5.48
CA TYR A 42 1.47 -13.20 -6.65
C TYR A 42 2.64 -13.64 -7.53
N GLN A 43 3.60 -12.76 -7.75
CA GLN A 43 4.78 -13.04 -8.58
C GLN A 43 5.70 -14.09 -7.95
N LEU A 44 5.87 -14.04 -6.63
CA LEU A 44 6.70 -14.99 -5.89
C LEU A 44 5.96 -16.27 -5.51
N ASP A 45 4.66 -16.35 -5.80
CA ASP A 45 3.78 -17.47 -5.42
C ASP A 45 3.82 -17.77 -3.92
N VAL A 46 3.73 -16.72 -3.11
CA VAL A 46 3.70 -16.79 -1.65
C VAL A 46 2.53 -15.99 -1.08
N SER A 47 2.15 -16.32 0.15
CA SER A 47 1.12 -15.56 0.85
C SER A 47 1.67 -14.25 1.41
N LEU A 48 0.80 -13.27 1.63
CA LEU A 48 1.14 -12.02 2.30
C LEU A 48 1.72 -12.26 3.69
N ARG A 49 1.22 -13.26 4.41
CA ARG A 49 1.75 -13.69 5.70
C ARG A 49 3.21 -14.15 5.59
N THR A 50 3.55 -14.88 4.55
CA THR A 50 4.93 -15.34 4.30
C THR A 50 5.87 -14.14 4.08
N ILE A 51 5.46 -13.16 3.29
CA ILE A 51 6.22 -11.93 3.06
C ILE A 51 6.49 -11.20 4.40
N TYR A 52 5.49 -11.07 5.25
CA TYR A 52 5.67 -10.41 6.55
C TYR A 52 6.53 -11.23 7.53
N LEU A 53 6.45 -12.55 7.51
CA LEU A 53 7.35 -13.41 8.28
C LEU A 53 8.81 -13.25 7.82
N TRP A 54 9.06 -13.19 6.53
CA TRP A 54 10.40 -12.94 5.99
C TRP A 54 10.90 -11.54 6.34
N ARG A 55 10.06 -10.53 6.25
CA ARG A 55 10.39 -9.16 6.67
C ARG A 55 10.85 -9.12 8.13
N ASP A 56 10.13 -9.81 9.01
CA ASP A 56 10.43 -9.80 10.44
C ASP A 56 11.65 -10.66 10.80
N ALA A 57 11.95 -11.68 10.00
CA ALA A 57 13.08 -12.59 10.20
C ALA A 57 14.40 -12.12 9.53
N HIS A 58 14.31 -11.32 8.47
CA HIS A 58 15.45 -10.90 7.65
C HIS A 58 15.46 -9.40 7.44
N GLU A 59 16.42 -8.71 8.02
CA GLU A 59 16.55 -7.25 7.94
C GLU A 59 16.79 -6.79 6.50
N GLU A 60 17.57 -7.52 5.72
CA GLU A 60 17.78 -7.21 4.30
C GLU A 60 16.49 -7.26 3.49
N PHE A 61 15.58 -8.16 3.83
CA PHE A 61 14.28 -8.24 3.17
C PHE A 61 13.34 -7.10 3.59
N LEU A 62 13.40 -6.67 4.85
CA LEU A 62 12.71 -5.48 5.33
C LEU A 62 13.15 -4.25 4.51
N HIS A 63 14.44 -4.05 4.36
CA HIS A 63 14.97 -2.94 3.55
C HIS A 63 14.55 -3.03 2.09
N ALA A 64 14.55 -4.25 1.52
CA ALA A 64 14.08 -4.46 0.15
C ALA A 64 12.59 -4.12 -0.04
N LEU A 65 11.74 -4.44 0.92
CA LEU A 65 10.32 -4.06 0.88
C LEU A 65 10.11 -2.55 1.03
N ASP A 66 10.87 -1.90 1.90
CA ASP A 66 10.82 -0.45 2.07
C ASP A 66 11.28 0.29 0.79
N ASP A 67 12.37 -0.18 0.18
CA ASP A 67 12.84 0.32 -1.11
C ASP A 67 11.77 0.11 -2.20
N ALA A 68 11.19 -1.08 -2.27
CA ALA A 68 10.15 -1.39 -3.24
C ALA A 68 8.92 -0.49 -3.09
N LYS A 69 8.52 -0.17 -1.86
CA LYS A 69 7.40 0.75 -1.59
C LYS A 69 7.71 2.17 -2.05
N THR A 70 8.92 2.62 -1.85
CA THR A 70 9.41 3.93 -2.34
C THR A 70 9.43 3.97 -3.87
N TYR A 71 9.92 2.93 -4.51
CA TYR A 71 9.98 2.82 -5.98
C TYR A 71 8.59 2.69 -6.61
N GLU A 72 7.68 1.97 -5.97
CA GLU A 72 6.27 1.89 -6.37
C GLU A 72 5.64 3.28 -6.40
N GLN A 73 5.82 4.07 -5.35
CA GLN A 73 5.31 5.42 -5.28
C GLN A 73 5.90 6.31 -6.39
N ALA A 74 7.22 6.27 -6.58
CA ALA A 74 7.90 7.04 -7.63
C ALA A 74 7.38 6.67 -9.02
N TRP A 75 7.17 5.40 -9.31
CA TRP A 75 6.62 4.94 -10.58
C TRP A 75 5.23 5.52 -10.84
N TRP A 76 4.33 5.46 -9.86
CA TRP A 76 2.98 5.99 -10.00
C TRP A 76 2.95 7.52 -10.16
N GLU A 77 3.82 8.23 -9.45
CA GLU A 77 3.97 9.69 -9.59
C GLU A 77 4.52 10.05 -10.97
N GLU A 78 5.47 9.31 -11.49
CA GLU A 78 6.06 9.51 -12.81
C GLU A 78 5.05 9.28 -13.94
N GLN A 79 4.18 8.27 -13.83
CA GLN A 79 3.10 8.06 -14.79
C GLN A 79 2.18 9.30 -14.90
N ALA A 80 1.78 9.88 -13.79
CA ALA A 80 0.96 11.07 -13.79
C ALA A 80 1.69 12.28 -14.38
N ALA A 81 2.96 12.47 -14.06
CA ALA A 81 3.80 13.53 -14.59
C ALA A 81 3.95 13.44 -16.11
N ALA A 82 4.18 12.23 -16.64
CA ALA A 82 4.27 11.99 -18.09
C ALA A 82 2.98 12.38 -18.83
N TYR A 83 1.82 12.03 -18.29
CA TYR A 83 0.52 12.42 -18.86
C TYR A 83 0.28 13.93 -18.86
N MET A 84 0.79 14.63 -17.86
CA MET A 84 0.64 16.11 -17.79
C MET A 84 1.51 16.84 -18.80
N VAL A 85 2.66 16.30 -19.16
CA VAL A 85 3.67 16.98 -20.00
C VAL A 85 3.61 16.54 -21.46
N GLU A 86 3.45 15.23 -21.72
CA GLU A 86 3.67 14.64 -23.04
C GLU A 86 2.39 14.39 -23.85
N ASN A 87 1.26 14.22 -23.19
CA ASN A 87 0.02 13.78 -23.84
C ASN A 87 -1.10 14.81 -23.77
N LYS A 88 -0.95 15.91 -24.52
CA LYS A 88 -2.02 16.91 -24.60
C LYS A 88 -3.25 16.44 -25.38
N ASP A 89 -3.13 15.46 -26.26
CA ASP A 89 -4.16 15.20 -27.28
C ASP A 89 -4.65 13.75 -27.46
N SER A 90 -4.04 12.71 -26.91
CA SER A 90 -4.42 11.35 -27.28
C SER A 90 -5.00 10.47 -26.17
N ASP A 91 -4.35 10.36 -25.04
CA ASP A 91 -4.80 9.50 -23.96
C ASP A 91 -4.88 10.28 -22.65
N ARG A 92 -6.09 10.46 -22.17
CA ARG A 92 -6.32 11.17 -20.92
C ARG A 92 -6.09 10.27 -19.73
N LEU A 93 -5.21 10.68 -18.82
CA LEU A 93 -5.13 10.08 -17.52
C LEU A 93 -6.51 10.08 -16.85
N ASN A 94 -6.99 8.93 -16.43
CA ASN A 94 -8.17 8.89 -15.58
C ASN A 94 -7.80 9.40 -14.17
N ALA A 95 -7.95 10.70 -13.97
CA ALA A 95 -7.55 11.38 -12.75
C ALA A 95 -8.26 10.81 -11.51
N SER A 96 -9.52 10.43 -11.64
CA SER A 96 -10.29 9.85 -10.53
C SER A 96 -9.74 8.47 -10.14
N LEU A 97 -9.45 7.63 -11.10
CA LEU A 97 -8.87 6.31 -10.85
C LEU A 97 -7.46 6.43 -10.27
N TRP A 98 -6.64 7.32 -10.84
CA TRP A 98 -5.28 7.57 -10.35
C TRP A 98 -5.30 8.09 -8.90
N SER A 99 -6.12 9.09 -8.60
CA SER A 99 -6.25 9.67 -7.26
C SER A 99 -6.69 8.62 -6.22
N ARG A 100 -7.68 7.80 -6.55
CA ARG A 100 -8.13 6.70 -5.68
C ARG A 100 -7.04 5.65 -5.47
N SER A 101 -6.31 5.30 -6.51
CA SER A 101 -5.19 4.35 -6.43
C SER A 101 -4.07 4.89 -5.54
N MET A 102 -3.72 6.16 -5.68
CA MET A 102 -2.70 6.80 -4.84
C MET A 102 -3.11 6.89 -3.37
N ALA A 103 -4.36 7.24 -3.10
CA ALA A 103 -4.90 7.28 -1.73
C ALA A 103 -4.93 5.90 -1.07
N ALA A 104 -5.23 4.85 -1.83
CA ALA A 104 -5.24 3.48 -1.35
C ALA A 104 -3.82 2.92 -1.12
N ARG A 105 -2.89 3.18 -2.04
CA ARG A 105 -1.51 2.69 -1.98
C ARG A 105 -0.64 3.45 -0.98
N PHE A 106 -0.81 4.76 -0.92
CA PHE A 106 0.04 5.68 -0.14
C PHE A 106 -0.81 6.61 0.75
N PRO A 107 -1.57 6.04 1.70
CA PRO A 107 -2.54 6.82 2.47
C PRO A 107 -1.90 7.92 3.33
N LYS A 108 -0.65 7.76 3.73
CA LYS A 108 0.06 8.79 4.51
C LYS A 108 0.30 10.08 3.75
N LYS A 109 0.42 10.02 2.43
CA LYS A 109 0.74 11.16 1.58
C LYS A 109 -0.45 11.66 0.76
N TYR A 110 -1.30 10.76 0.30
CA TYR A 110 -2.35 11.06 -0.68
C TYR A 110 -3.78 10.94 -0.17
N ARG A 111 -3.97 10.46 1.07
CA ARG A 111 -5.32 10.41 1.63
C ARG A 111 -5.80 11.81 1.96
N GLU A 112 -6.89 12.23 1.36
CA GLU A 112 -7.59 13.43 1.77
C GLU A 112 -8.18 13.23 3.16
N SER A 113 -7.78 14.07 4.12
CA SER A 113 -8.40 14.11 5.43
C SER A 113 -9.39 15.27 5.44
N THR A 114 -10.67 14.97 5.38
CA THR A 114 -11.71 15.95 5.63
C THR A 114 -11.93 16.06 7.13
N LYS A 115 -11.53 17.16 7.72
CA LYS A 115 -11.89 17.49 9.10
C LYS A 115 -13.31 18.02 9.10
N GLN A 116 -14.26 17.19 9.50
CA GLN A 116 -15.64 17.61 9.67
C GLN A 116 -15.86 18.00 11.13
N GLU A 117 -16.05 19.27 11.39
CA GLU A 117 -16.46 19.78 12.68
C GLU A 117 -17.98 19.78 12.75
N ILE A 118 -18.53 18.91 13.58
CA ILE A 118 -19.98 18.82 13.80
C ILE A 118 -20.30 19.68 15.01
N THR A 119 -20.93 20.82 14.79
CA THR A 119 -21.36 21.74 15.84
C THR A 119 -22.89 21.76 15.96
N GLY A 120 -23.39 22.12 17.13
CA GLY A 120 -24.82 22.41 17.32
C GLY A 120 -25.25 23.73 16.67
N ALA A 121 -26.47 24.12 16.86
CA ALA A 121 -27.00 25.40 16.40
C ALA A 121 -26.11 26.57 16.89
N ASP A 122 -25.85 27.53 16.01
CA ASP A 122 -25.01 28.69 16.29
C ASP A 122 -23.54 28.39 16.67
N GLY A 123 -23.00 27.22 16.23
CA GLY A 123 -21.62 26.86 16.53
C GLY A 123 -21.38 26.31 17.95
N ALA A 124 -22.42 26.04 18.71
CA ALA A 124 -22.30 25.47 20.04
C ALA A 124 -21.79 24.02 20.00
N PRO A 125 -21.03 23.56 21.01
CA PRO A 125 -20.64 22.16 21.11
C PRO A 125 -21.85 21.24 21.15
N LEU A 126 -21.87 20.15 20.42
CA LEU A 126 -22.93 19.14 20.44
C LEU A 126 -23.10 18.48 21.82
N LEU A 127 -21.98 18.33 22.53
CA LEU A 127 -21.95 17.75 23.88
C LEU A 127 -21.08 18.64 24.77
N THR A 128 -21.69 19.16 25.84
CA THR A 128 -21.02 19.99 26.85
C THR A 128 -20.37 19.19 27.97
N GLY A 129 -20.62 17.89 28.03
CA GLY A 129 -20.08 16.96 29.00
C GLY A 129 -20.94 15.71 29.14
N ILE A 130 -20.34 14.64 29.62
CA ILE A 130 -21.05 13.42 30.03
C ILE A 130 -21.01 13.38 31.56
N GLN A 131 -22.19 13.46 32.21
CA GLN A 131 -22.28 13.21 33.63
C GLN A 131 -22.51 11.72 33.86
N VAL A 132 -21.56 11.08 34.54
CA VAL A 132 -21.69 9.69 34.97
C VAL A 132 -22.13 9.67 36.45
N THR A 133 -23.33 9.21 36.71
CA THR A 133 -23.82 9.02 38.08
C THR A 133 -23.74 7.54 38.42
N PHE A 134 -22.95 7.20 39.41
CA PHE A 134 -22.91 5.85 39.95
C PHE A 134 -24.06 5.65 40.93
N VAL A 135 -24.97 4.76 40.59
CA VAL A 135 -26.06 4.36 41.48
C VAL A 135 -25.59 3.15 42.28
N LYS A 136 -25.64 3.23 43.62
CA LYS A 136 -25.36 2.07 44.45
C LYS A 136 -26.47 1.02 44.25
N PRO A 137 -26.11 -0.27 44.08
CA PRO A 137 -27.15 -1.30 44.06
C PRO A 137 -27.89 -1.32 45.36
N ASN A 138 -29.20 -1.44 45.29
CA ASN A 138 -30.02 -1.61 46.48
C ASN A 138 -29.65 -2.95 47.13
N GLU A 139 -29.33 -2.91 48.39
CA GLU A 139 -29.16 -4.10 49.23
C GLU A 139 -30.50 -4.84 49.40
#